data_8733b0518b14f46f97f212f9745f8970
#
_entry.id   8733b0518b14f46f97f212f9745f8970
#
_cell.length_a   1.000
_cell.length_b   1.000
_cell.length_c   1.000
_cell.angle_alpha   90.00
_cell.angle_beta   90.00
_cell.angle_gamma   90.00
#
_symmetry.space_group_name_H-M   'P 1'
#
loop_
_entity.id
_entity.type
_entity.pdbx_description
1 polymer ?
#
loop_
_entity_poly.entity_id
_entity_poly.type
_entity_poly.pdbx_seq_one_letter_code
_entity_poly.pdbx_strand_id
1 'polypeptide(L)'
;MAVPVLAQGVADVETSDKVLAGPELTRVVPTSFYFQGQSAPTQMRNSVAARVNNHFVIAGMVDTSGYSAEIKAHYQGFFINDGAITIGGESLPVGAYGFGFSNDGKFNIFDLGNNRVLSVSSTNDKSLKRPRPLMMTMDGRNIRLYAGRDYVVISVK
;
A
#
# COMPACT_ATOMS: atom_id res chain seq x y z
N MET A 1 33.88 -7.04 23.25
CA MET A 1 33.73 -5.63 22.89
C MET A 1 33.43 -5.38 21.42
N ALA A 2 33.61 -6.38 20.59
CA ALA A 2 33.29 -6.26 19.15
C ALA A 2 31.81 -6.42 18.80
N VAL A 3 31.01 -6.95 19.69
CA VAL A 3 29.61 -7.27 19.43
C VAL A 3 28.76 -6.06 19.00
N PRO A 4 28.92 -4.88 19.62
CA PRO A 4 28.10 -3.73 19.22
C PRO A 4 28.30 -3.31 17.77
N VAL A 5 29.47 -3.53 17.20
CA VAL A 5 29.78 -3.13 15.82
C VAL A 5 28.98 -3.96 14.83
N LEU A 6 28.83 -5.25 15.05
CA LEU A 6 28.03 -6.11 14.17
C LEU A 6 26.56 -5.73 14.21
N ALA A 7 26.02 -5.47 15.39
CA ALA A 7 24.63 -5.07 15.53
C ALA A 7 24.33 -3.77 14.78
N GLN A 8 25.24 -2.81 14.82
CA GLN A 8 25.09 -1.54 14.13
C GLN A 8 25.07 -1.71 12.62
N GLY A 9 25.93 -2.56 12.07
CA GLY A 9 25.98 -2.79 10.64
C GLY A 9 24.69 -3.40 10.10
N VAL A 10 24.12 -4.36 10.82
CA VAL A 10 22.87 -4.98 10.42
C VAL A 10 21.70 -4.00 10.51
N ALA A 11 21.65 -3.20 11.56
CA ALA A 11 20.60 -2.20 11.72
C ALA A 11 20.62 -1.16 10.61
N ASP A 12 21.81 -0.68 10.20
CA ASP A 12 21.95 0.31 9.14
C ASP A 12 21.42 -0.21 7.80
N VAL A 13 21.69 -1.47 7.48
CA VAL A 13 21.20 -2.08 6.23
C VAL A 13 19.68 -2.20 6.23
N GLU A 14 19.09 -2.53 7.39
CA GLU A 14 17.66 -2.79 7.47
C GLU A 14 16.79 -1.54 7.59
N THR A 15 17.37 -0.39 7.90
CA THR A 15 16.60 0.84 8.10
C THR A 15 16.56 1.75 6.88
N SER A 16 17.18 1.37 5.77
CA SER A 16 17.17 2.21 4.56
C SER A 16 15.77 2.30 3.94
N ASP A 17 15.40 3.50 3.53
CA ASP A 17 14.14 3.76 2.84
C ASP A 17 14.19 3.16 1.45
N LYS A 18 13.21 2.34 1.11
CA LYS A 18 13.16 1.71 -0.22
C LYS A 18 11.82 1.04 -0.50
N VAL A 19 11.54 0.84 -1.78
CA VAL A 19 10.49 -0.07 -2.21
C VAL A 19 11.04 -1.50 -2.10
N LEU A 20 10.26 -2.39 -1.47
CA LEU A 20 10.69 -3.76 -1.26
C LEU A 20 10.46 -4.61 -2.51
N ALA A 21 11.28 -5.64 -2.68
CA ALA A 21 11.19 -6.55 -3.81
C ALA A 21 11.63 -7.94 -3.39
N GLY A 22 11.23 -8.96 -4.17
CA GLY A 22 11.63 -10.34 -3.94
C GLY A 22 11.28 -10.84 -2.54
N PRO A 23 12.22 -11.55 -1.87
CA PRO A 23 11.94 -12.11 -0.54
C PRO A 23 11.56 -11.10 0.53
N GLU A 24 12.07 -9.88 0.48
CA GLU A 24 11.71 -8.83 1.42
C GLU A 24 10.23 -8.47 1.31
N LEU A 25 9.74 -8.36 0.07
CA LEU A 25 8.33 -8.08 -0.18
C LEU A 25 7.45 -9.24 0.27
N THR A 26 7.81 -10.45 -0.10
CA THR A 26 7.03 -11.64 0.22
C THR A 26 6.85 -11.83 1.72
N ARG A 27 7.84 -11.46 2.52
CA ARG A 27 7.78 -11.62 3.98
C ARG A 27 6.77 -10.70 4.65
N VAL A 28 6.49 -9.54 4.07
CA VAL A 28 5.62 -8.55 4.71
C VAL A 28 4.20 -8.56 4.15
N VAL A 29 3.99 -9.11 2.95
CA VAL A 29 2.69 -9.12 2.31
C VAL A 29 1.85 -10.28 2.84
N PRO A 30 0.65 -10.03 3.39
CA PRO A 30 -0.23 -11.11 3.83
C PRO A 30 -0.75 -11.90 2.63
N THR A 31 -0.95 -13.21 2.80
CA THR A 31 -1.44 -14.10 1.73
C THR A 31 -2.94 -14.02 1.53
N SER A 32 -3.65 -13.43 2.47
CA SER A 32 -5.09 -13.18 2.37
C SER A 32 -5.43 -11.96 3.20
N PHE A 33 -6.59 -11.37 2.95
CA PHE A 33 -7.02 -10.19 3.68
C PHE A 33 -8.50 -10.27 3.98
N TYR A 34 -8.85 -9.88 5.21
CA TYR A 34 -10.23 -9.87 5.69
C TYR A 34 -10.85 -8.50 5.41
N PHE A 35 -12.01 -8.50 4.77
CA PHE A 35 -12.76 -7.26 4.53
C PHE A 35 -14.25 -7.57 4.46
N GLN A 36 -15.03 -6.77 5.17
CA GLN A 36 -16.49 -6.84 5.11
C GLN A 36 -17.01 -8.29 5.31
N GLY A 37 -16.54 -8.94 6.37
CA GLY A 37 -17.07 -10.23 6.78
C GLY A 37 -16.48 -11.45 6.11
N GLN A 38 -15.51 -11.29 5.19
CA GLN A 38 -14.91 -12.45 4.54
C GLN A 38 -13.46 -12.19 4.17
N SER A 39 -12.71 -13.28 3.96
CA SER A 39 -11.32 -13.20 3.51
C SER A 39 -11.23 -13.52 2.04
N ALA A 40 -10.27 -12.90 1.38
CA ALA A 40 -9.96 -13.16 -0.01
C ALA A 40 -8.45 -13.35 -0.17
N PRO A 41 -8.00 -14.22 -1.09
CA PRO A 41 -6.57 -14.42 -1.32
C PRO A 41 -5.95 -13.20 -1.99
N THR A 42 -4.71 -12.91 -1.59
CA THR A 42 -3.93 -11.82 -2.15
C THR A 42 -3.41 -12.24 -3.54
N GLN A 43 -3.51 -11.33 -4.49
CA GLN A 43 -2.82 -11.46 -5.77
C GLN A 43 -1.36 -11.08 -5.56
N MET A 44 -0.51 -12.05 -5.27
CA MET A 44 0.87 -11.78 -4.87
C MET A 44 1.67 -11.04 -5.95
N ARG A 45 1.34 -11.22 -7.22
CA ARG A 45 1.97 -10.48 -8.32
C ARG A 45 1.61 -8.99 -8.30
N ASN A 46 0.49 -8.66 -7.72
CA ASN A 46 -0.03 -7.30 -7.65
C ASN A 46 -0.01 -6.83 -6.19
N SER A 47 1.11 -7.08 -5.52
CA SER A 47 1.37 -6.60 -4.18
C SER A 47 2.64 -5.75 -4.18
N VAL A 48 2.65 -4.73 -3.35
CA VAL A 48 3.75 -3.77 -3.25
C VAL A 48 3.95 -3.37 -1.80
N ALA A 49 5.16 -2.96 -1.46
CA ALA A 49 5.45 -2.42 -0.14
C ALA A 49 6.66 -1.50 -0.20
N ALA A 50 6.70 -0.55 0.70
CA ALA A 50 7.86 0.31 0.91
C ALA A 50 8.16 0.39 2.40
N ARG A 51 9.42 0.58 2.71
CA ARG A 51 9.87 0.90 4.07
C ARG A 51 10.41 2.32 4.05
N VAL A 52 9.81 3.17 4.87
CA VAL A 52 10.21 4.56 5.01
C VAL A 52 10.26 4.90 6.49
N ASN A 53 11.39 5.44 6.94
CA ASN A 53 11.60 5.82 8.32
C ASN A 53 11.28 4.66 9.29
N ASN A 54 11.70 3.46 8.90
CA ASN A 54 11.52 2.23 9.65
C ASN A 54 10.06 1.78 9.82
N HIS A 55 9.16 2.30 8.99
CA HIS A 55 7.76 1.90 8.93
C HIS A 55 7.42 1.32 7.57
N PHE A 56 6.44 0.43 7.55
CA PHE A 56 5.98 -0.20 6.31
C PHE A 56 4.70 0.43 5.82
N VAL A 57 4.61 0.56 4.51
CA VAL A 57 3.35 0.82 3.80
C VAL A 57 3.20 -0.32 2.80
N ILE A 58 2.13 -1.09 2.92
CA ILE A 58 1.91 -2.32 2.15
C ILE A 58 0.56 -2.21 1.45
N ALA A 59 0.52 -2.60 0.20
CA ALA A 59 -0.74 -2.68 -0.53
C ALA A 59 -0.74 -3.90 -1.43
N GLY A 60 -1.90 -4.49 -1.64
CA GLY A 60 -2.03 -5.63 -2.52
C GLY A 60 -3.44 -5.76 -3.04
N MET A 61 -3.56 -6.19 -4.30
CA MET A 61 -4.85 -6.55 -4.85
C MET A 61 -5.27 -7.91 -4.37
N VAL A 62 -6.57 -8.11 -4.22
CA VAL A 62 -7.14 -9.39 -3.79
C VAL A 62 -8.11 -9.90 -4.85
N ASP A 63 -8.40 -11.20 -4.77
CA ASP A 63 -9.45 -11.79 -5.58
C ASP A 63 -10.80 -11.40 -5.01
N THR A 64 -11.49 -10.50 -5.68
CA THR A 64 -12.77 -9.95 -5.20
C THR A 64 -13.98 -10.75 -5.66
N SER A 65 -13.78 -11.91 -6.32
CA SER A 65 -14.88 -12.69 -6.91
C SER A 65 -15.95 -13.11 -5.90
N GLY A 66 -15.59 -13.25 -4.63
CA GLY A 66 -16.53 -13.62 -3.57
C GLY A 66 -17.37 -12.47 -3.03
N TYR A 67 -17.10 -11.23 -3.45
CA TYR A 67 -17.83 -10.07 -2.95
C TYR A 67 -18.97 -9.69 -3.88
N SER A 68 -19.96 -8.96 -3.33
CA SER A 68 -21.07 -8.44 -4.13
C SER A 68 -20.57 -7.42 -5.17
N ALA A 69 -21.36 -7.19 -6.22
CA ALA A 69 -21.01 -6.21 -7.24
C ALA A 69 -20.86 -4.81 -6.65
N GLU A 70 -21.65 -4.48 -5.65
CA GLU A 70 -21.58 -3.19 -4.97
C GLU A 70 -20.23 -2.99 -4.29
N ILE A 71 -19.73 -3.98 -3.58
CA ILE A 71 -18.42 -3.89 -2.92
C ILE A 71 -17.29 -3.88 -3.95
N LYS A 72 -17.36 -4.75 -4.97
CA LYS A 72 -16.33 -4.79 -6.02
C LYS A 72 -16.14 -3.46 -6.72
N ALA A 73 -17.19 -2.65 -6.81
CA ALA A 73 -17.11 -1.37 -7.48
C ALA A 73 -16.11 -0.41 -6.85
N HIS A 74 -15.79 -0.58 -5.58
CA HIS A 74 -14.86 0.31 -4.87
C HIS A 74 -13.75 -0.38 -4.09
N TYR A 75 -13.84 -1.69 -3.86
CA TYR A 75 -12.81 -2.44 -3.13
C TYR A 75 -11.97 -3.25 -4.10
N GLN A 76 -10.68 -2.90 -4.23
CA GLN A 76 -9.75 -3.56 -5.13
C GLN A 76 -8.70 -4.38 -4.38
N GLY A 77 -8.36 -3.97 -3.18
CA GLY A 77 -7.35 -4.63 -2.39
C GLY A 77 -7.21 -4.05 -1.01
N PHE A 78 -6.13 -4.44 -0.33
CA PHE A 78 -5.85 -3.99 1.03
C PHE A 78 -4.73 -2.95 1.05
N PHE A 79 -4.75 -2.14 2.11
CA PHE A 79 -3.74 -1.13 2.37
C PHE A 79 -3.40 -1.19 3.86
N ILE A 80 -2.13 -1.36 4.20
CA ILE A 80 -1.68 -1.50 5.58
C ILE A 80 -0.55 -0.52 5.83
N ASN A 81 -0.63 0.24 6.92
CA ASN A 81 0.46 1.10 7.37
C ASN A 81 0.69 0.88 8.86
N ASP A 82 1.95 0.67 9.26
CA ASP A 82 2.31 0.47 10.65
C ASP A 82 2.85 1.74 11.33
N GLY A 83 2.87 2.84 10.60
CA GLY A 83 3.14 4.17 11.11
C GLY A 83 2.09 5.13 10.59
N ALA A 84 1.89 6.25 11.26
CA ALA A 84 0.97 7.28 10.78
C ALA A 84 1.47 7.89 9.48
N ILE A 85 0.57 8.11 8.53
CA ILE A 85 0.90 8.61 7.20
C ILE A 85 -0.08 9.70 6.79
N THR A 86 0.26 10.39 5.69
CA THR A 86 -0.71 11.17 4.93
C THR A 86 -0.81 10.62 3.52
N ILE A 87 -1.99 10.67 2.94
CA ILE A 87 -2.24 10.32 1.54
C ILE A 87 -2.90 11.53 0.89
N GLY A 88 -2.25 12.10 -0.12
CA GLY A 88 -2.75 13.31 -0.74
C GLY A 88 -2.95 14.46 0.24
N GLY A 89 -2.16 14.51 1.32
CA GLY A 89 -2.27 15.51 2.36
C GLY A 89 -3.24 15.16 3.49
N GLU A 90 -4.03 14.09 3.35
CA GLU A 90 -4.99 13.67 4.38
C GLU A 90 -4.38 12.64 5.30
N SER A 91 -4.58 12.78 6.61
CA SER A 91 -4.01 11.88 7.62
C SER A 91 -4.71 10.54 7.64
N LEU A 92 -3.93 9.47 7.79
CA LEU A 92 -4.44 8.12 7.98
C LEU A 92 -3.74 7.48 9.17
N PRO A 93 -4.48 7.05 10.21
CA PRO A 93 -3.89 6.37 11.36
C PRO A 93 -3.33 5.00 10.98
N VAL A 94 -2.49 4.46 11.85
CA VAL A 94 -2.01 3.08 11.75
C VAL A 94 -3.21 2.13 11.64
N GLY A 95 -3.15 1.20 10.69
CA GLY A 95 -4.22 0.23 10.54
C GLY A 95 -4.11 -0.60 9.29
N ALA A 96 -5.13 -1.43 9.12
CA ALA A 96 -5.34 -2.28 7.95
C ALA A 96 -6.69 -1.92 7.33
N TYR A 97 -6.68 -1.65 6.04
CA TYR A 97 -7.82 -1.06 5.35
C TYR A 97 -8.04 -1.73 4.01
N GLY A 98 -9.25 -1.56 3.47
CA GLY A 98 -9.50 -1.79 2.05
C GLY A 98 -9.26 -0.51 1.26
N PHE A 99 -8.92 -0.64 -0.02
CA PHE A 99 -8.76 0.52 -0.89
C PHE A 99 -9.31 0.27 -2.28
N GLY A 100 -9.57 1.36 -2.98
CA GLY A 100 -9.91 1.31 -4.39
C GLY A 100 -9.70 2.65 -5.06
N PHE A 101 -9.33 2.60 -6.33
CA PHE A 101 -9.33 3.76 -7.22
C PHE A 101 -10.66 3.73 -7.98
N SER A 102 -11.43 4.78 -7.87
CA SER A 102 -12.73 4.85 -8.52
C SER A 102 -12.64 5.56 -9.88
N ASN A 103 -13.66 5.36 -10.71
CA ASN A 103 -13.69 5.90 -12.06
C ASN A 103 -13.77 7.43 -12.11
N ASP A 104 -14.17 8.05 -11.00
CA ASP A 104 -14.23 9.50 -10.89
C ASP A 104 -12.89 10.14 -10.48
N GLY A 105 -11.80 9.39 -10.53
CA GLY A 105 -10.48 9.91 -10.23
C GLY A 105 -10.16 10.03 -8.75
N LYS A 106 -10.80 9.24 -7.91
CA LYS A 106 -10.58 9.25 -6.47
C LYS A 106 -9.88 7.99 -5.99
N PHE A 107 -9.03 8.14 -5.00
CA PHE A 107 -8.48 7.04 -4.23
C PHE A 107 -9.19 7.00 -2.89
N ASN A 108 -9.78 5.87 -2.57
CA ASN A 108 -10.62 5.71 -1.37
C ASN A 108 -10.05 4.66 -0.45
N ILE A 109 -10.08 4.94 0.84
CA ILE A 109 -9.70 4.00 1.89
C ILE A 109 -10.94 3.69 2.72
N PHE A 110 -11.14 2.40 3.02
CA PHE A 110 -12.27 1.90 3.80
C PHE A 110 -11.75 1.11 5.00
N ASP A 111 -12.45 1.21 6.13
CA ASP A 111 -12.16 0.33 7.26
C ASP A 111 -12.67 -1.09 6.95
N LEU A 112 -12.41 -2.04 7.85
CA LEU A 112 -12.77 -3.44 7.61
C LEU A 112 -14.29 -3.66 7.57
N GLY A 113 -15.08 -2.72 8.07
CA GLY A 113 -16.54 -2.74 7.99
C GLY A 113 -17.09 -2.03 6.77
N ASN A 114 -16.21 -1.65 5.81
CA ASN A 114 -16.60 -0.97 4.57
C ASN A 114 -17.10 0.46 4.78
N ASN A 115 -16.67 1.11 5.86
CA ASN A 115 -16.93 2.55 6.05
C ASN A 115 -15.79 3.33 5.43
N ARG A 116 -16.12 4.35 4.64
CA ARG A 116 -15.09 5.17 3.99
C ARG A 116 -14.40 6.05 5.03
N VAL A 117 -13.07 5.90 5.14
CA VAL A 117 -12.23 6.63 6.09
C VAL A 117 -11.59 7.84 5.42
N LEU A 118 -11.27 7.73 4.13
CA LEU A 118 -10.51 8.75 3.40
C LEU A 118 -10.86 8.68 1.93
N SER A 119 -10.91 9.85 1.30
CA SER A 119 -11.08 9.95 -0.15
C SER A 119 -10.26 11.15 -0.63
N VAL A 120 -9.35 10.90 -1.56
CA VAL A 120 -8.49 11.95 -2.13
C VAL A 120 -8.47 11.82 -3.65
N SER A 121 -8.18 12.91 -4.33
CA SER A 121 -8.04 12.87 -5.78
C SER A 121 -6.75 12.18 -6.17
N SER A 122 -6.81 11.32 -7.18
CA SER A 122 -5.63 10.73 -7.80
C SER A 122 -5.15 11.60 -8.94
N THR A 123 -3.88 11.43 -9.31
CA THR A 123 -3.24 12.13 -10.43
C THR A 123 -2.97 11.12 -11.53
N ASN A 124 -3.19 11.50 -12.78
CA ASN A 124 -2.89 10.64 -13.92
C ASN A 124 -1.49 10.97 -14.45
N ASP A 125 -0.63 9.96 -14.51
CA ASP A 125 0.75 10.08 -14.99
C ASP A 125 0.82 9.61 -16.44
N LYS A 126 0.63 10.51 -17.37
CA LYS A 126 0.64 10.20 -18.81
C LYS A 126 2.02 9.78 -19.30
N SER A 127 3.08 10.12 -18.57
CA SER A 127 4.45 9.77 -18.96
C SER A 127 4.84 8.34 -18.60
N LEU A 128 4.05 7.66 -17.79
CA LEU A 128 4.32 6.29 -17.39
C LEU A 128 4.13 5.35 -18.58
N LYS A 129 5.23 4.73 -19.03
CA LYS A 129 5.23 3.93 -20.26
C LYS A 129 4.65 2.52 -20.05
N ARG A 130 4.85 1.93 -18.87
CA ARG A 130 4.44 0.54 -18.59
C ARG A 130 3.59 0.49 -17.33
N PRO A 131 2.32 0.89 -17.43
CA PRO A 131 1.43 0.83 -16.27
C PRO A 131 1.19 -0.61 -15.84
N ARG A 132 1.06 -0.83 -14.54
CA ARG A 132 0.79 -2.12 -13.93
C ARG A 132 -0.49 -2.02 -13.11
N PRO A 133 -1.14 -3.14 -12.80
CA PRO A 133 -2.32 -3.10 -11.95
C PRO A 133 -2.07 -2.43 -10.61
N LEU A 134 -0.88 -2.67 -10.03
CA LEU A 134 -0.46 -2.01 -8.80
C LEU A 134 1.06 -1.84 -8.82
N MET A 135 1.53 -0.64 -8.50
CA MET A 135 2.95 -0.34 -8.51
C MET A 135 3.26 0.72 -7.46
N MET A 136 4.46 0.68 -6.93
CA MET A 136 4.91 1.63 -5.92
C MET A 136 6.29 2.14 -6.31
N THR A 137 6.49 3.45 -6.22
CA THR A 137 7.79 4.08 -6.48
C THR A 137 8.11 5.06 -5.37
N MET A 138 9.40 5.37 -5.22
CA MET A 138 9.86 6.40 -4.30
C MET A 138 10.11 7.71 -5.05
N ASP A 139 9.66 8.81 -4.47
CA ASP A 139 9.94 10.16 -4.94
C ASP A 139 10.52 10.92 -3.75
N GLY A 140 11.84 10.89 -3.62
CA GLY A 140 12.48 11.33 -2.39
C GLY A 140 12.10 10.39 -1.24
N ARG A 141 11.51 10.92 -0.19
CA ARG A 141 10.99 10.14 0.93
C ARG A 141 9.50 9.87 0.83
N ASN A 142 8.87 10.36 -0.23
CA ASN A 142 7.46 10.12 -0.49
C ASN A 142 7.30 8.88 -1.36
N ILE A 143 6.15 8.24 -1.22
CA ILE A 143 5.79 7.05 -1.97
C ILE A 143 4.70 7.43 -2.95
N ARG A 144 4.82 6.97 -4.20
CA ARG A 144 3.71 7.01 -5.14
C ARG A 144 3.12 5.62 -5.26
N LEU A 145 1.83 5.51 -5.02
CA LEU A 145 1.09 4.27 -5.23
C LEU A 145 0.25 4.42 -6.49
N TYR A 146 0.56 3.59 -7.48
CA TYR A 146 -0.09 3.59 -8.79
C TYR A 146 -1.05 2.43 -8.95
N ALA A 147 -2.20 2.69 -9.54
CA ALA A 147 -3.04 1.67 -10.16
C ALA A 147 -3.21 2.08 -11.63
N GLY A 148 -2.57 1.33 -12.54
CA GLY A 148 -2.43 1.79 -13.90
C GLY A 148 -1.60 3.06 -13.95
N ARG A 149 -2.13 4.13 -14.54
CA ARG A 149 -1.45 5.43 -14.60
C ARG A 149 -1.91 6.40 -13.52
N ASP A 150 -2.89 6.04 -12.72
CA ASP A 150 -3.38 6.90 -11.64
C ASP A 150 -2.58 6.64 -10.37
N TYR A 151 -2.20 7.70 -9.68
CA TYR A 151 -1.43 7.54 -8.44
C TYR A 151 -1.82 8.55 -7.37
N VAL A 152 -1.46 8.21 -6.15
CA VAL A 152 -1.54 9.09 -4.99
C VAL A 152 -0.17 9.16 -4.33
N VAL A 153 0.08 10.25 -3.60
CA VAL A 153 1.34 10.46 -2.89
C VAL A 153 1.13 10.18 -1.41
N ILE A 154 1.99 9.32 -0.87
CA ILE A 154 1.96 8.90 0.53
C ILE A 154 3.21 9.45 1.21
N SER A 155 3.03 10.10 2.35
CA SER A 155 4.14 10.59 3.18
C SER A 155 4.07 9.93 4.55
N VAL A 156 5.19 9.38 5.00
CA VAL A 156 5.30 8.75 6.32
C VAL A 156 5.71 9.83 7.32
N LYS A 157 4.97 9.94 8.40
CA LYS A 157 5.25 10.93 9.43
C LYS A 157 6.38 10.54 10.36
#